data_50603af92537fe46aff8f2c6d5f497d6
#
_entry.id   50603af92537fe46aff8f2c6d5f497d6
#
_cell.length_a   1.000
_cell.length_b   1.000
_cell.length_c   1.000
_cell.angle_alpha   90.00
_cell.angle_beta   90.00
_cell.angle_gamma   90.00
#
_symmetry.space_group_name_H-M   'P 1'
#
loop_
_entity.id
_entity.type
_entity.pdbx_description
1 polymer ?
#
loop_
_entity_poly.entity_id
_entity_poly.type
_entity_poly.pdbx_seq_one_letter_code
_entity_poly.pdbx_strand_id
1 'polypeptide(L)'
;MGVSIMGANNLNAGTAREREIVAAEVIVTCPARNFVTLKIVTRSGVIGIGDATLNGRELAVASYLKDHLVPNLIGRDAGRIEDIWQFFYRGAYWRRGPVTMTAIAAVDVALWDILGKMSNQPLYQLLGGRSRDGALVYGHANGKDIDEASEEVGRYIAQGYKAVRAQCGVPGIKKAYGISNLKNAYEPAESELPAETLWATPKYLAVVPQLFERLRKDHGPDIELLHDVHHRLSPIEAARLARDLEPYRLFWLEDSTPAENQKSFELIRKHSVTPLAVGEVFNSIWDCKHLIENQLIDYIRTTIVHGGGITHVRRIADFAALHGVRTGFHGATDLSPVCMGAALHFDTWVPNFGIQEYMKHAPETDEVFPHDYTFKDGRLFCGESPGHGVTIDEKLAAKFPYSPKQLPIARLEDGTMWDW
;
A
#
# COMPACT_ATOMS: atom_id res chain seq x y z
N MET A 1 32.98 -3.07 45.06
CA MET A 1 32.90 -3.11 43.58
C MET A 1 31.73 -2.24 43.16
N GLY A 2 32.00 -1.04 42.67
CA GLY A 2 30.94 -0.12 42.20
C GLY A 2 30.52 -0.53 40.80
N VAL A 3 29.27 -0.92 40.64
CA VAL A 3 28.66 -1.08 39.33
C VAL A 3 28.35 0.34 38.79
N SER A 4 29.15 0.77 37.81
CA SER A 4 28.87 1.98 37.05
C SER A 4 27.62 1.70 36.22
N ILE A 5 26.50 2.29 36.56
CA ILE A 5 25.30 2.34 35.72
C ILE A 5 25.66 3.28 34.55
N MET A 6 26.01 2.67 33.42
CA MET A 6 26.11 3.42 32.16
C MET A 6 24.76 4.10 31.89
N GLY A 7 24.85 5.41 31.62
CA GLY A 7 23.70 6.27 31.52
C GLY A 7 22.63 5.75 30.56
N ALA A 8 21.41 5.82 30.99
CA ALA A 8 20.26 5.71 30.11
C ALA A 8 20.47 6.67 28.93
N ASN A 9 20.53 6.12 27.72
CA ASN A 9 20.40 6.91 26.49
C ASN A 9 19.02 7.56 26.56
N ASN A 10 18.95 8.78 27.10
CA ASN A 10 17.77 9.61 26.97
C ASN A 10 17.55 9.80 25.46
N LEU A 11 16.44 9.29 24.94
CA LEU A 11 15.94 9.62 23.61
C LEU A 11 15.70 11.14 23.60
N ASN A 12 16.73 11.90 23.21
CA ASN A 12 16.65 13.35 23.17
C ASN A 12 16.00 13.77 21.83
N ALA A 13 14.67 13.70 21.78
CA ALA A 13 13.88 14.13 20.64
C ALA A 13 13.81 15.68 20.50
N GLY A 14 14.75 16.41 21.05
CA GLY A 14 14.78 17.87 21.06
C GLY A 14 13.74 18.51 21.98
N THR A 15 13.83 19.82 22.15
CA THR A 15 12.86 20.63 22.90
C THR A 15 11.61 20.93 22.04
N ALA A 16 10.49 21.30 22.67
CA ALA A 16 9.27 21.71 21.94
C ALA A 16 9.54 22.88 20.98
N ARG A 17 10.47 23.78 21.34
CA ARG A 17 10.89 24.90 20.49
C ARG A 17 11.66 24.42 19.25
N GLU A 18 12.55 23.45 19.41
CA GLU A 18 13.30 22.85 18.29
C GLU A 18 12.39 22.09 17.32
N ARG A 19 11.33 21.45 17.86
CA ARG A 19 10.32 20.71 17.08
C ARG A 19 9.24 21.59 16.47
N GLU A 20 9.20 22.90 16.78
CA GLU A 20 8.20 23.79 16.18
C GLU A 20 8.27 23.77 14.66
N ILE A 21 7.14 23.48 14.01
CA ILE A 21 7.01 23.46 12.55
C ILE A 21 7.06 24.91 12.04
N VAL A 22 8.05 25.22 11.21
CA VAL A 22 8.26 26.56 10.66
C VAL A 22 7.93 26.67 9.18
N ALA A 23 7.91 25.54 8.46
CA ALA A 23 7.51 25.50 7.05
C ALA A 23 6.92 24.12 6.71
N ALA A 24 6.00 24.11 5.76
CA ALA A 24 5.53 22.90 5.11
C ALA A 24 5.23 23.19 3.64
N GLU A 25 5.55 22.23 2.77
CA GLU A 25 5.46 22.37 1.32
C GLU A 25 4.87 21.10 0.71
N VAL A 26 4.04 21.27 -0.32
CA VAL A 26 3.47 20.16 -1.08
C VAL A 26 4.17 20.09 -2.44
N ILE A 27 4.86 19.00 -2.69
CA ILE A 27 5.63 18.75 -3.92
C ILE A 27 4.83 17.74 -4.76
N VAL A 28 4.53 18.11 -6.01
CA VAL A 28 3.89 17.22 -6.98
C VAL A 28 4.87 16.96 -8.11
N THR A 29 5.16 15.69 -8.39
CA THR A 29 6.16 15.29 -9.39
C THR A 29 5.74 14.03 -10.13
N CYS A 30 6.23 13.81 -11.34
CA CYS A 30 5.89 12.66 -12.19
C CYS A 30 7.14 11.94 -12.75
N PRO A 31 8.04 11.40 -11.92
CA PRO A 31 9.13 10.54 -12.40
C PRO A 31 8.57 9.15 -12.72
N ALA A 32 8.14 8.92 -13.96
CA ALA A 32 7.37 7.78 -14.45
C ALA A 32 5.89 7.77 -13.99
N ARG A 33 5.57 8.10 -12.73
CA ARG A 33 4.20 8.23 -12.19
C ARG A 33 4.04 9.53 -11.41
N ASN A 34 2.77 9.95 -11.22
CA ASN A 34 2.47 11.11 -10.40
C ASN A 34 2.57 10.76 -8.92
N PHE A 35 3.34 11.54 -8.17
CA PHE A 35 3.44 11.46 -6.72
C PHE A 35 3.19 12.81 -6.07
N VAL A 36 2.61 12.79 -4.89
CA VAL A 36 2.40 13.96 -4.03
C VAL A 36 3.16 13.72 -2.73
N THR A 37 4.09 14.61 -2.42
CA THR A 37 4.89 14.53 -1.18
C THR A 37 4.63 15.77 -0.33
N LEU A 38 4.33 15.56 0.95
CA LEU A 38 4.34 16.62 1.95
C LEU A 38 5.71 16.66 2.61
N LYS A 39 6.37 17.84 2.59
CA LYS A 39 7.60 18.14 3.30
C LYS A 39 7.29 19.07 4.47
N ILE A 40 7.75 18.72 5.66
CA ILE A 40 7.63 19.53 6.89
C ILE A 40 9.03 19.88 7.39
N VAL A 41 9.24 21.13 7.78
CA VAL A 41 10.51 21.61 8.31
C VAL A 41 10.32 22.15 9.73
N THR A 42 11.13 21.68 10.66
CA THR A 42 11.14 22.16 12.05
C THR A 42 12.08 23.35 12.22
N ARG A 43 11.96 24.08 13.33
CA ARG A 43 12.84 25.19 13.69
C ARG A 43 14.31 24.78 13.82
N SER A 44 14.59 23.55 14.21
CA SER A 44 15.95 22.98 14.22
C SER A 44 16.49 22.63 12.84
N GLY A 45 15.69 22.78 11.77
CA GLY A 45 16.06 22.44 10.40
C GLY A 45 15.87 20.96 10.04
N VAL A 46 15.32 20.14 10.94
CA VAL A 46 14.99 18.74 10.62
C VAL A 46 13.81 18.70 9.65
N ILE A 47 13.96 17.90 8.60
CA ILE A 47 12.97 17.72 7.55
C ILE A 47 12.36 16.33 7.67
N GLY A 48 11.02 16.25 7.70
CA GLY A 48 10.26 15.03 7.50
C GLY A 48 9.44 15.08 6.25
N ILE A 49 9.28 13.93 5.60
CA ILE A 49 8.47 13.79 4.39
C ILE A 49 7.41 12.70 4.56
N GLY A 50 6.27 12.89 3.91
CA GLY A 50 5.19 11.91 3.88
C GLY A 50 4.58 11.80 2.50
N ASP A 51 4.20 10.60 2.11
CA ASP A 51 3.50 10.35 0.85
C ASP A 51 2.02 10.74 0.95
N ALA A 52 1.54 11.51 -0.01
CA ALA A 52 0.16 11.97 -0.13
C ALA A 52 -0.45 11.57 -1.48
N THR A 53 0.08 10.55 -2.10
CA THR A 53 -0.36 10.12 -3.42
C THR A 53 -1.71 9.39 -3.34
N LEU A 54 -2.67 9.83 -4.13
CA LEU A 54 -3.93 9.14 -4.38
C LEU A 54 -4.10 9.06 -5.90
N ASN A 55 -3.84 7.88 -6.45
CA ASN A 55 -3.78 7.65 -7.89
C ASN A 55 -5.06 8.13 -8.59
N GLY A 56 -4.90 9.00 -9.62
CA GLY A 56 -5.98 9.64 -10.36
C GLY A 56 -6.72 10.76 -9.59
N ARG A 57 -6.28 11.12 -8.38
CA ARG A 57 -6.83 12.22 -7.55
C ARG A 57 -5.73 13.04 -6.87
N GLU A 58 -4.54 13.00 -7.40
CA GLU A 58 -3.32 13.61 -6.82
C GLU A 58 -3.53 15.08 -6.51
N LEU A 59 -4.06 15.85 -7.46
CA LEU A 59 -4.27 17.30 -7.29
C LEU A 59 -5.36 17.62 -6.25
N ALA A 60 -6.33 16.73 -6.03
CA ALA A 60 -7.33 16.92 -4.98
C ALA A 60 -6.69 16.83 -3.58
N VAL A 61 -5.78 15.85 -3.38
CA VAL A 61 -5.04 15.72 -2.12
C VAL A 61 -4.05 16.86 -1.96
N ALA A 62 -3.33 17.22 -3.03
CA ALA A 62 -2.37 18.33 -3.01
C ALA A 62 -3.03 19.67 -2.64
N SER A 63 -4.22 19.98 -3.20
CA SER A 63 -5.01 21.18 -2.84
C SER A 63 -5.46 21.11 -1.40
N TYR A 64 -6.03 19.97 -0.96
CA TYR A 64 -6.49 19.82 0.42
C TYR A 64 -5.36 20.01 1.44
N LEU A 65 -4.19 19.44 1.17
CA LEU A 65 -2.98 19.67 1.98
C LEU A 65 -2.61 21.15 2.03
N LYS A 66 -2.44 21.77 0.85
CA LYS A 66 -1.94 23.13 0.71
C LYS A 66 -2.88 24.16 1.35
N ASP A 67 -4.19 24.02 1.10
CA ASP A 67 -5.16 25.07 1.43
C ASP A 67 -5.75 24.88 2.84
N HIS A 68 -5.77 23.65 3.38
CA HIS A 68 -6.45 23.35 4.64
C HIS A 68 -5.53 22.78 5.73
N LEU A 69 -4.53 21.95 5.43
CA LEU A 69 -3.69 21.34 6.45
C LEU A 69 -2.41 22.14 6.74
N VAL A 70 -1.67 22.51 5.70
CA VAL A 70 -0.39 23.25 5.83
C VAL A 70 -0.53 24.54 6.66
N PRO A 71 -1.54 25.41 6.44
CA PRO A 71 -1.67 26.62 7.27
C PRO A 71 -1.89 26.33 8.76
N ASN A 72 -2.47 25.18 9.09
CA ASN A 72 -2.75 24.76 10.46
C ASN A 72 -1.61 23.95 11.10
N LEU A 73 -0.55 23.62 10.35
CA LEU A 73 0.66 22.96 10.88
C LEU A 73 1.65 23.97 11.47
N ILE A 74 1.76 25.15 10.87
CA ILE A 74 2.76 26.14 11.24
C ILE A 74 2.59 26.57 12.71
N GLY A 75 3.70 26.56 13.44
CA GLY A 75 3.75 26.89 14.87
C GLY A 75 3.42 25.71 15.80
N ARG A 76 3.01 24.54 15.29
CA ARG A 76 2.77 23.36 16.14
C ARG A 76 4.07 22.64 16.48
N ASP A 77 4.07 21.93 17.60
CA ASP A 77 5.14 21.01 17.99
C ASP A 77 5.00 19.68 17.23
N ALA A 78 5.94 19.38 16.34
CA ALA A 78 5.99 18.15 15.54
C ALA A 78 6.01 16.87 16.40
N GLY A 79 6.41 16.95 17.67
CA GLY A 79 6.37 15.82 18.60
C GLY A 79 4.97 15.45 19.11
N ARG A 80 3.95 16.30 18.86
CA ARG A 80 2.56 16.04 19.27
C ARG A 80 1.77 15.33 18.18
N ILE A 81 2.29 14.20 17.70
CA ILE A 81 1.77 13.46 16.54
C ILE A 81 0.29 13.11 16.71
N GLU A 82 -0.07 12.48 17.84
CA GLU A 82 -1.46 12.09 18.11
C GLU A 82 -2.40 13.30 18.17
N ASP A 83 -2.00 14.39 18.81
CA ASP A 83 -2.81 15.60 18.92
C ASP A 83 -3.06 16.23 17.54
N ILE A 84 -2.04 16.31 16.69
CA ILE A 84 -2.13 16.83 15.34
C ILE A 84 -3.03 15.90 14.49
N TRP A 85 -2.87 14.59 14.60
CA TRP A 85 -3.73 13.62 13.93
C TRP A 85 -5.21 13.83 14.31
N GLN A 86 -5.51 13.91 15.61
CA GLN A 86 -6.88 14.14 16.10
C GLN A 86 -7.41 15.49 15.67
N PHE A 87 -6.57 16.53 15.67
CA PHE A 87 -6.93 17.87 15.22
C PHE A 87 -7.44 17.84 13.76
N PHE A 88 -6.70 17.19 12.84
CA PHE A 88 -7.10 17.12 11.46
C PHE A 88 -8.28 16.17 11.21
N TYR A 89 -8.38 15.10 11.96
CA TYR A 89 -9.47 14.15 11.82
C TYR A 89 -10.78 14.66 12.43
N ARG A 90 -10.76 15.13 13.69
CA ARG A 90 -11.96 15.57 14.40
C ARG A 90 -12.34 17.02 14.06
N GLY A 91 -11.37 17.86 13.77
CA GLY A 91 -11.58 19.24 13.38
C GLY A 91 -12.26 19.40 12.02
N ALA A 92 -12.09 18.44 11.11
CA ALA A 92 -12.84 18.38 9.87
C ALA A 92 -14.19 17.70 10.13
N TYR A 93 -15.28 18.46 10.22
CA TYR A 93 -16.61 17.92 10.52
C TYR A 93 -17.01 16.80 9.53
N TRP A 94 -16.86 17.07 8.22
CA TRP A 94 -17.03 16.08 7.13
C TRP A 94 -15.70 15.35 6.91
N ARG A 95 -15.50 14.28 7.64
CA ARG A 95 -14.25 13.51 7.72
C ARG A 95 -14.37 12.13 7.09
N ARG A 96 -13.23 11.45 6.95
CA ARG A 96 -13.00 10.19 6.25
C ARG A 96 -12.99 10.35 4.73
N GLY A 97 -12.86 9.24 4.04
CA GLY A 97 -12.69 9.20 2.59
C GLY A 97 -11.23 9.36 2.14
N PRO A 98 -10.93 8.95 0.90
CA PRO A 98 -9.54 8.79 0.45
C PRO A 98 -8.76 10.11 0.45
N VAL A 99 -9.30 11.20 -0.04
CA VAL A 99 -8.57 12.49 -0.10
C VAL A 99 -8.18 12.97 1.28
N THR A 100 -9.13 12.99 2.22
CA THR A 100 -8.91 13.49 3.58
C THR A 100 -7.91 12.63 4.35
N MET A 101 -8.08 11.31 4.29
CA MET A 101 -7.26 10.38 5.07
C MET A 101 -5.85 10.25 4.48
N THR A 102 -5.68 10.32 3.18
CA THR A 102 -4.36 10.37 2.53
C THR A 102 -3.59 11.64 2.93
N ALA A 103 -4.26 12.79 2.97
CA ALA A 103 -3.63 14.03 3.42
C ALA A 103 -3.21 13.97 4.90
N ILE A 104 -4.05 13.41 5.78
CA ILE A 104 -3.72 13.19 7.19
C ILE A 104 -2.55 12.22 7.33
N ALA A 105 -2.53 11.16 6.52
CA ALA A 105 -1.44 10.18 6.52
C ALA A 105 -0.09 10.80 6.17
N ALA A 106 -0.05 11.68 5.17
CA ALA A 106 1.19 12.37 4.80
C ALA A 106 1.73 13.23 5.94
N VAL A 107 0.86 13.92 6.66
CA VAL A 107 1.25 14.67 7.86
C VAL A 107 1.80 13.72 8.93
N ASP A 108 1.07 12.65 9.23
CA ASP A 108 1.44 11.66 10.24
C ASP A 108 2.81 11.03 9.95
N VAL A 109 3.02 10.53 8.74
CA VAL A 109 4.29 9.91 8.33
C VAL A 109 5.46 10.90 8.40
N ALA A 110 5.25 12.15 7.94
CA ALA A 110 6.28 13.19 8.03
C ALA A 110 6.64 13.52 9.49
N LEU A 111 5.66 13.52 10.41
CA LEU A 111 5.92 13.76 11.83
C LEU A 111 6.67 12.58 12.50
N TRP A 112 6.33 11.34 12.16
CA TRP A 112 7.07 10.17 12.60
C TRP A 112 8.51 10.15 12.05
N ASP A 113 8.71 10.59 10.81
CA ASP A 113 10.03 10.74 10.21
C ASP A 113 10.87 11.81 10.94
N ILE A 114 10.28 12.96 11.26
CA ILE A 114 10.92 13.99 12.10
C ILE A 114 11.33 13.40 13.45
N LEU A 115 10.43 12.70 14.12
CA LEU A 115 10.71 12.12 15.44
C LEU A 115 11.87 11.13 15.37
N GLY A 116 11.91 10.27 14.34
CA GLY A 116 13.01 9.34 14.10
C GLY A 116 14.33 10.06 13.89
N LYS A 117 14.37 11.07 13.03
CA LYS A 117 15.56 11.86 12.74
C LYS A 117 16.06 12.65 13.96
N MET A 118 15.17 13.28 14.72
CA MET A 118 15.54 13.99 15.93
C MET A 118 16.04 13.06 17.05
N SER A 119 15.49 11.86 17.15
CA SER A 119 15.91 10.84 18.12
C SER A 119 17.12 10.03 17.64
N ASN A 120 17.58 10.25 16.41
CA ASN A 120 18.61 9.45 15.74
C ASN A 120 18.28 7.95 15.77
N GLN A 121 17.03 7.60 15.49
CA GLN A 121 16.52 6.23 15.50
C GLN A 121 15.76 5.91 14.21
N PRO A 122 15.91 4.71 13.66
CA PRO A 122 15.01 4.21 12.62
C PRO A 122 13.58 4.08 13.16
N LEU A 123 12.61 4.28 12.30
CA LEU A 123 11.21 4.34 12.69
C LEU A 123 10.72 3.07 13.42
N TYR A 124 11.13 1.88 12.98
CA TYR A 124 10.73 0.62 13.66
C TYR A 124 11.15 0.59 15.13
N GLN A 125 12.27 1.24 15.49
CA GLN A 125 12.76 1.30 16.87
C GLN A 125 11.83 2.13 17.76
N LEU A 126 11.26 3.21 17.22
CA LEU A 126 10.30 4.06 17.93
C LEU A 126 8.93 3.35 18.11
N LEU A 127 8.59 2.44 17.20
CA LEU A 127 7.36 1.64 17.30
C LEU A 127 7.44 0.55 18.37
N GLY A 128 8.66 0.11 18.75
CA GLY A 128 8.87 -0.91 19.78
C GLY A 128 9.97 -1.92 19.48
N GLY A 129 10.70 -1.73 18.38
CA GLY A 129 11.81 -2.59 17.96
C GLY A 129 11.40 -3.68 16.97
N ARG A 130 12.37 -4.50 16.57
CA ARG A 130 12.19 -5.51 15.53
C ARG A 130 11.41 -6.73 16.04
N SER A 131 10.39 -7.15 15.32
CA SER A 131 9.80 -8.49 15.40
C SER A 131 10.40 -9.46 14.36
N ARG A 132 11.06 -8.92 13.32
CA ARG A 132 11.74 -9.67 12.24
C ARG A 132 12.83 -8.83 11.60
N ASP A 133 13.79 -9.51 10.94
CA ASP A 133 14.88 -8.83 10.26
C ASP A 133 14.49 -8.27 8.89
N GLY A 134 13.65 -9.01 8.14
CA GLY A 134 13.18 -8.59 6.83
C GLY A 134 11.73 -8.99 6.56
N ALA A 135 10.98 -8.13 5.90
CA ALA A 135 9.60 -8.36 5.51
C ALA A 135 9.52 -9.28 4.28
N LEU A 136 8.79 -10.39 4.37
CA LEU A 136 8.46 -11.21 3.21
C LEU A 136 7.68 -10.35 2.21
N VAL A 137 8.01 -10.46 0.92
CA VAL A 137 7.32 -9.70 -0.12
C VAL A 137 6.82 -10.59 -1.25
N TYR A 138 5.79 -10.13 -1.96
CA TYR A 138 5.38 -10.75 -3.20
C TYR A 138 5.57 -9.81 -4.39
N GLY A 139 5.94 -10.42 -5.54
CA GLY A 139 6.03 -9.73 -6.82
C GLY A 139 4.81 -9.97 -7.69
N HIS A 140 4.73 -9.24 -8.82
CA HIS A 140 3.59 -9.27 -9.74
C HIS A 140 3.98 -9.93 -11.06
N ALA A 141 3.61 -11.19 -11.25
CA ALA A 141 3.80 -11.92 -12.49
C ALA A 141 2.56 -11.75 -13.38
N ASN A 142 2.71 -11.00 -14.46
CA ASN A 142 1.66 -10.79 -15.45
C ASN A 142 2.09 -11.37 -16.79
N GLY A 143 1.19 -12.08 -17.46
CA GLY A 143 1.42 -12.61 -18.80
C GLY A 143 0.29 -12.28 -19.76
N LYS A 144 0.58 -12.24 -21.08
CA LYS A 144 -0.47 -12.08 -22.11
C LYS A 144 -1.42 -13.28 -22.14
N ASP A 145 -0.94 -14.43 -21.66
CA ASP A 145 -1.65 -15.70 -21.55
C ASP A 145 -1.09 -16.52 -20.38
N ILE A 146 -1.62 -17.73 -20.19
CA ILE A 146 -1.23 -18.64 -19.10
C ILE A 146 0.25 -19.06 -19.23
N ASP A 147 0.74 -19.28 -20.44
CA ASP A 147 2.12 -19.72 -20.67
C ASP A 147 3.11 -18.62 -20.26
N GLU A 148 2.90 -17.38 -20.74
CA GLU A 148 3.75 -16.25 -20.38
C GLU A 148 3.66 -15.92 -18.89
N ALA A 149 2.48 -16.03 -18.27
CA ALA A 149 2.33 -15.85 -16.83
C ALA A 149 3.13 -16.89 -16.03
N SER A 150 3.15 -18.16 -16.49
CA SER A 150 3.96 -19.20 -15.86
C SER A 150 5.46 -18.92 -16.01
N GLU A 151 5.91 -18.47 -17.18
CA GLU A 151 7.30 -18.07 -17.39
C GLU A 151 7.69 -16.88 -16.46
N GLU A 152 6.81 -15.89 -16.30
CA GLU A 152 7.04 -14.77 -15.39
C GLU A 152 7.15 -15.22 -13.94
N VAL A 153 6.27 -16.11 -13.46
CA VAL A 153 6.40 -16.71 -12.12
C VAL A 153 7.76 -17.39 -11.96
N GLY A 154 8.22 -18.14 -12.98
CA GLY A 154 9.56 -18.73 -12.98
C GLY A 154 10.69 -17.71 -12.87
N ARG A 155 10.56 -16.54 -13.52
CA ARG A 155 11.54 -15.45 -13.41
C ARG A 155 11.57 -14.84 -12.01
N TYR A 156 10.41 -14.63 -11.37
CA TYR A 156 10.35 -14.15 -9.97
C TYR A 156 10.99 -15.16 -9.01
N ILE A 157 10.72 -16.45 -9.19
CA ILE A 157 11.36 -17.52 -8.39
C ILE A 157 12.89 -17.46 -8.56
N ALA A 158 13.38 -17.33 -9.80
CA ALA A 158 14.81 -17.20 -10.08
C ALA A 158 15.46 -15.95 -9.46
N GLN A 159 14.70 -14.88 -9.26
CA GLN A 159 15.11 -13.67 -8.54
C GLN A 159 15.06 -13.83 -7.00
N GLY A 160 14.61 -14.98 -6.51
CA GLY A 160 14.58 -15.31 -5.08
C GLY A 160 13.23 -15.05 -4.40
N TYR A 161 12.19 -14.62 -5.13
CA TYR A 161 10.86 -14.44 -4.54
C TYR A 161 10.30 -15.77 -4.02
N LYS A 162 9.60 -15.69 -2.89
CA LYS A 162 8.92 -16.83 -2.25
C LYS A 162 7.40 -16.75 -2.38
N ALA A 163 6.91 -15.60 -2.84
CA ALA A 163 5.49 -15.33 -3.08
C ALA A 163 5.32 -14.51 -4.35
N VAL A 164 4.30 -14.81 -5.14
CA VAL A 164 4.04 -14.15 -6.43
C VAL A 164 2.54 -14.02 -6.65
N ARG A 165 2.07 -12.81 -6.92
CA ARG A 165 0.74 -12.56 -7.44
C ARG A 165 0.74 -12.86 -8.95
N ALA A 166 -0.09 -13.78 -9.39
CA ALA A 166 -0.15 -14.21 -10.78
C ALA A 166 -1.46 -13.78 -11.44
N GLN A 167 -1.34 -13.17 -12.62
CA GLN A 167 -2.44 -12.78 -13.48
C GLN A 167 -2.07 -13.04 -14.94
N CYS A 168 -3.06 -13.28 -15.80
CA CYS A 168 -2.83 -13.43 -17.24
C CYS A 168 -3.95 -12.80 -18.06
N GLY A 169 -3.65 -12.53 -19.32
CA GLY A 169 -4.64 -12.10 -20.30
C GLY A 169 -5.76 -13.14 -20.44
N VAL A 170 -7.01 -12.65 -20.43
CA VAL A 170 -8.20 -13.47 -20.62
C VAL A 170 -8.68 -13.34 -22.07
N PRO A 171 -8.81 -14.44 -22.85
CA PRO A 171 -9.26 -14.38 -24.23
C PRO A 171 -10.60 -13.66 -24.38
N GLY A 172 -10.61 -12.61 -25.23
CA GLY A 172 -11.80 -11.80 -25.49
C GLY A 172 -12.06 -10.69 -24.49
N ILE A 173 -11.17 -10.47 -23.49
CA ILE A 173 -11.11 -9.27 -22.67
C ILE A 173 -9.88 -8.46 -23.09
N LYS A 174 -10.08 -7.20 -23.46
CA LYS A 174 -9.00 -6.30 -23.92
C LYS A 174 -8.85 -5.12 -22.98
N LYS A 175 -7.61 -4.69 -22.76
CA LYS A 175 -7.26 -3.49 -21.97
C LYS A 175 -7.73 -3.48 -20.50
N ALA A 176 -8.28 -4.56 -19.95
CA ALA A 176 -8.60 -4.60 -18.53
C ALA A 176 -7.33 -4.73 -17.70
N TYR A 177 -7.25 -3.93 -16.64
CA TYR A 177 -6.12 -3.89 -15.73
C TYR A 177 -5.78 -5.29 -15.18
N GLY A 178 -4.49 -5.63 -15.18
CA GLY A 178 -3.99 -6.91 -14.66
C GLY A 178 -4.36 -8.16 -15.44
N ILE A 179 -5.30 -8.10 -16.41
CA ILE A 179 -5.81 -9.24 -17.18
C ILE A 179 -5.86 -8.99 -18.69
N SER A 180 -5.16 -7.99 -19.16
CA SER A 180 -5.09 -7.69 -20.60
C SER A 180 -3.79 -8.18 -21.23
N ASN A 181 -3.80 -8.31 -22.58
CA ASN A 181 -2.64 -8.72 -23.36
C ASN A 181 -1.56 -7.62 -23.52
N LEU A 182 -1.64 -6.53 -22.78
CA LEU A 182 -0.70 -5.41 -22.92
C LEU A 182 0.50 -5.62 -22.01
N LYS A 183 1.70 -5.53 -22.57
CA LYS A 183 2.98 -5.69 -21.87
C LYS A 183 3.18 -4.77 -20.66
N ASN A 184 2.47 -3.64 -20.60
CA ASN A 184 2.52 -2.66 -19.54
C ASN A 184 1.10 -2.27 -19.10
N ALA A 185 0.23 -3.26 -18.91
CA ALA A 185 -1.15 -3.05 -18.44
C ALA A 185 -1.23 -2.32 -17.08
N TYR A 186 -0.09 -2.08 -16.46
CA TYR A 186 0.03 -1.49 -15.14
C TYR A 186 0.00 0.06 -15.13
N GLU A 187 0.15 0.69 -16.28
CA GLU A 187 0.08 2.15 -16.41
C GLU A 187 -1.20 2.56 -17.15
N PRO A 188 -2.33 2.52 -16.49
CA PRO A 188 -3.61 2.70 -17.16
C PRO A 188 -3.92 4.15 -17.53
N ALA A 189 -3.11 5.11 -17.10
CA ALA A 189 -3.51 6.49 -17.19
C ALA A 189 -2.92 7.17 -18.43
N GLU A 190 -3.77 7.48 -19.38
CA GLU A 190 -3.47 8.33 -20.53
C GLU A 190 -3.95 9.77 -20.26
N SER A 191 -3.41 10.76 -20.99
CA SER A 191 -3.79 12.17 -20.83
C SER A 191 -5.13 12.55 -21.46
N GLU A 192 -5.79 11.58 -22.08
CA GLU A 192 -7.09 11.72 -22.75
C GLU A 192 -8.26 11.21 -21.87
N LEU A 193 -9.45 11.06 -22.46
CA LEU A 193 -10.59 10.45 -21.76
C LEU A 193 -10.28 9.01 -21.34
N PRO A 194 -10.89 8.52 -20.23
CA PRO A 194 -10.67 7.17 -19.77
C PRO A 194 -10.91 6.13 -20.88
N ALA A 195 -10.01 5.18 -21.01
CA ALA A 195 -10.22 4.03 -21.89
C ALA A 195 -11.36 3.18 -21.35
N GLU A 196 -12.35 2.87 -22.21
CA GLU A 196 -13.44 1.97 -21.88
C GLU A 196 -13.07 0.53 -22.31
N THR A 197 -13.25 -0.41 -21.39
CA THR A 197 -12.97 -1.82 -21.62
C THR A 197 -14.24 -2.66 -21.42
N LEU A 198 -14.34 -3.78 -22.12
CA LEU A 198 -15.43 -4.73 -21.92
C LEU A 198 -14.99 -5.80 -20.92
N TRP A 199 -15.77 -5.93 -19.85
CA TRP A 199 -15.61 -6.99 -18.86
C TRP A 199 -16.53 -8.16 -19.17
N ALA A 200 -16.02 -9.38 -19.00
CA ALA A 200 -16.77 -10.61 -19.23
C ALA A 200 -16.48 -11.64 -18.13
N THR A 201 -17.23 -11.58 -17.04
CA THR A 201 -17.08 -12.47 -15.87
C THR A 201 -17.02 -13.96 -16.22
N PRO A 202 -17.88 -14.51 -17.13
CA PRO A 202 -17.81 -15.94 -17.45
C PRO A 202 -16.46 -16.35 -18.05
N LYS A 203 -15.85 -15.52 -18.88
CA LYS A 203 -14.53 -15.79 -19.46
C LYS A 203 -13.43 -15.75 -18.40
N TYR A 204 -13.49 -14.78 -17.52
CA TYR A 204 -12.54 -14.64 -16.42
C TYR A 204 -12.59 -15.86 -15.48
N LEU A 205 -13.79 -16.25 -15.03
CA LEU A 205 -13.98 -17.41 -14.16
C LEU A 205 -13.54 -18.73 -14.80
N ALA A 206 -13.61 -18.84 -16.13
CA ALA A 206 -13.16 -20.03 -16.85
C ALA A 206 -11.62 -20.11 -16.94
N VAL A 207 -10.91 -18.99 -17.00
CA VAL A 207 -9.46 -18.96 -17.24
C VAL A 207 -8.66 -19.00 -15.94
N VAL A 208 -9.10 -18.32 -14.88
CA VAL A 208 -8.32 -18.20 -13.64
C VAL A 208 -7.98 -19.55 -12.99
N PRO A 209 -8.91 -20.54 -12.85
CA PRO A 209 -8.54 -21.84 -12.32
C PRO A 209 -7.50 -22.58 -13.19
N GLN A 210 -7.57 -22.45 -14.52
CA GLN A 210 -6.60 -23.05 -15.43
C GLN A 210 -5.20 -22.44 -15.27
N LEU A 211 -5.13 -21.12 -15.01
CA LEU A 211 -3.86 -20.46 -14.69
C LEU A 211 -3.22 -21.12 -13.45
N PHE A 212 -3.96 -21.25 -12.35
CA PHE A 212 -3.42 -21.80 -11.11
C PHE A 212 -3.13 -23.30 -11.16
N GLU A 213 -3.91 -24.07 -11.94
CA GLU A 213 -3.58 -25.46 -12.28
C GLU A 213 -2.22 -25.56 -12.97
N ARG A 214 -1.99 -24.71 -13.98
CA ARG A 214 -0.74 -24.66 -14.72
C ARG A 214 0.42 -24.24 -13.82
N LEU A 215 0.26 -23.21 -13.02
CA LEU A 215 1.29 -22.71 -12.10
C LEU A 215 1.71 -23.77 -11.08
N ARG A 216 0.75 -24.49 -10.49
CA ARG A 216 1.06 -25.59 -9.55
C ARG A 216 1.74 -26.76 -10.23
N LYS A 217 1.38 -27.07 -11.48
CA LYS A 217 2.05 -28.10 -12.27
C LYS A 217 3.49 -27.75 -12.58
N ASP A 218 3.77 -26.50 -12.96
CA ASP A 218 5.10 -26.06 -13.41
C ASP A 218 6.04 -25.74 -12.26
N HIS A 219 5.54 -25.15 -11.16
CA HIS A 219 6.38 -24.59 -10.09
C HIS A 219 6.21 -25.31 -8.74
N GLY A 220 5.28 -26.26 -8.63
CA GLY A 220 5.06 -27.04 -7.42
C GLY A 220 4.36 -26.30 -6.28
N PRO A 221 4.37 -26.87 -5.06
CA PRO A 221 3.63 -26.36 -3.92
C PRO A 221 4.38 -25.30 -3.09
N ASP A 222 5.71 -25.17 -3.25
CA ASP A 222 6.56 -24.41 -2.33
C ASP A 222 6.52 -22.91 -2.56
N ILE A 223 6.07 -22.46 -3.74
CA ILE A 223 5.85 -21.04 -4.03
C ILE A 223 4.49 -20.59 -3.50
N GLU A 224 4.43 -19.53 -2.76
CA GLU A 224 3.17 -18.90 -2.38
C GLU A 224 2.57 -18.15 -3.57
N LEU A 225 1.36 -18.52 -3.96
CA LEU A 225 0.64 -17.91 -5.08
C LEU A 225 -0.50 -17.03 -4.56
N LEU A 226 -0.62 -15.85 -5.12
CA LEU A 226 -1.67 -14.89 -4.82
C LEU A 226 -2.44 -14.54 -6.09
N HIS A 227 -3.70 -14.15 -5.95
CA HIS A 227 -4.53 -13.67 -7.06
C HIS A 227 -5.35 -12.46 -6.62
N ASP A 228 -5.47 -11.48 -7.50
CA ASP A 228 -6.15 -10.24 -7.26
C ASP A 228 -7.28 -10.05 -8.28
N VAL A 229 -8.48 -9.81 -7.78
CA VAL A 229 -9.71 -9.68 -8.58
C VAL A 229 -10.09 -8.22 -8.83
N HIS A 230 -9.59 -7.27 -8.03
CA HIS A 230 -9.94 -5.86 -8.11
C HIS A 230 -11.47 -5.60 -8.05
N HIS A 231 -12.14 -6.17 -7.05
CA HIS A 231 -13.57 -5.98 -6.78
C HIS A 231 -14.55 -6.38 -7.92
N ARG A 232 -14.08 -7.00 -9.00
CA ARG A 232 -14.84 -7.23 -10.25
C ARG A 232 -15.93 -8.30 -10.18
N LEU A 233 -15.99 -9.10 -9.11
CA LEU A 233 -16.95 -10.18 -9.01
C LEU A 233 -18.10 -9.83 -8.07
N SER A 234 -19.32 -10.24 -8.43
CA SER A 234 -20.42 -10.27 -7.47
C SER A 234 -20.11 -11.27 -6.34
N PRO A 235 -20.75 -11.15 -5.16
CA PRO A 235 -20.47 -12.03 -4.03
C PRO A 235 -20.62 -13.54 -4.34
N ILE A 236 -21.58 -13.91 -5.18
CA ILE A 236 -21.77 -15.32 -5.57
C ILE A 236 -20.70 -15.81 -6.54
N GLU A 237 -20.23 -14.94 -7.42
CA GLU A 237 -19.14 -15.26 -8.35
C GLU A 237 -17.81 -15.34 -7.60
N ALA A 238 -17.57 -14.46 -6.66
CA ALA A 238 -16.41 -14.49 -5.76
C ALA A 238 -16.39 -15.76 -4.90
N ALA A 239 -17.54 -16.17 -4.34
CA ALA A 239 -17.65 -17.42 -3.60
C ALA A 239 -17.37 -18.66 -4.48
N ARG A 240 -17.81 -18.63 -5.74
CA ARG A 240 -17.51 -19.69 -6.72
C ARG A 240 -16.02 -19.75 -7.03
N LEU A 241 -15.42 -18.62 -7.39
CA LEU A 241 -14.00 -18.55 -7.71
C LEU A 241 -13.13 -18.98 -6.52
N ALA A 242 -13.43 -18.48 -5.32
CA ALA A 242 -12.70 -18.85 -4.11
C ALA A 242 -12.70 -20.36 -3.87
N ARG A 243 -13.85 -21.03 -4.08
CA ARG A 243 -13.96 -22.48 -3.99
C ARG A 243 -13.20 -23.21 -5.10
N ASP A 244 -13.29 -22.72 -6.34
CA ASP A 244 -12.63 -23.34 -7.49
C ASP A 244 -11.10 -23.25 -7.38
N LEU A 245 -10.58 -22.29 -6.57
CA LEU A 245 -9.15 -22.11 -6.32
C LEU A 245 -8.62 -22.89 -5.10
N GLU A 246 -9.47 -23.50 -4.26
CA GLU A 246 -9.04 -24.28 -3.09
C GLU A 246 -7.99 -25.35 -3.38
N PRO A 247 -8.08 -26.14 -4.50
CA PRO A 247 -7.10 -27.16 -4.79
C PRO A 247 -5.68 -26.62 -5.00
N TYR A 248 -5.57 -25.34 -5.36
CA TYR A 248 -4.29 -24.71 -5.66
C TYR A 248 -3.66 -24.02 -4.46
N ARG A 249 -4.32 -23.98 -3.29
CA ARG A 249 -3.80 -23.47 -2.01
C ARG A 249 -3.14 -22.12 -2.17
N LEU A 250 -3.91 -21.11 -2.56
CA LEU A 250 -3.43 -19.75 -2.66
C LEU A 250 -3.07 -19.20 -1.27
N PHE A 251 -2.06 -18.34 -1.22
CA PHE A 251 -1.77 -17.54 -0.03
C PHE A 251 -2.95 -16.64 0.31
N TRP A 252 -3.55 -15.99 -0.71
CA TRP A 252 -4.85 -15.33 -0.63
C TRP A 252 -5.51 -15.12 -2.00
N LEU A 253 -6.81 -14.89 -1.96
CA LEU A 253 -7.61 -14.27 -3.00
C LEU A 253 -7.92 -12.85 -2.56
N GLU A 254 -7.46 -11.86 -3.34
CA GLU A 254 -7.50 -10.44 -3.03
C GLU A 254 -8.68 -9.77 -3.71
N ASP A 255 -9.29 -8.78 -2.98
CA ASP A 255 -10.32 -7.87 -3.47
C ASP A 255 -11.40 -8.56 -4.32
N SER A 256 -11.90 -9.68 -3.80
CA SER A 256 -12.72 -10.64 -4.56
C SER A 256 -14.11 -10.09 -4.96
N THR A 257 -14.65 -9.11 -4.20
CA THR A 257 -15.95 -8.46 -4.43
C THR A 257 -15.92 -7.04 -3.89
N PRO A 258 -16.80 -6.12 -4.36
CA PRO A 258 -16.86 -4.76 -3.82
C PRO A 258 -16.91 -4.70 -2.30
N ALA A 259 -16.02 -3.91 -1.72
CA ALA A 259 -15.77 -3.87 -0.27
C ALA A 259 -16.79 -3.02 0.51
N GLU A 260 -17.68 -2.30 -0.16
CA GLU A 260 -18.70 -1.44 0.45
C GLU A 260 -19.73 -2.24 1.26
N ASN A 261 -20.16 -3.38 0.71
CA ASN A 261 -21.06 -4.29 1.41
C ASN A 261 -20.29 -5.43 2.08
N GLN A 262 -19.73 -5.15 3.26
CA GLN A 262 -18.87 -6.11 3.97
C GLN A 262 -19.57 -7.44 4.34
N LYS A 263 -20.89 -7.46 4.48
CA LYS A 263 -21.65 -8.69 4.71
C LYS A 263 -21.59 -9.66 3.54
N SER A 264 -21.26 -9.19 2.35
CA SER A 264 -21.04 -10.04 1.18
C SER A 264 -19.94 -11.08 1.40
N PHE A 265 -18.95 -10.77 2.22
CA PHE A 265 -17.86 -11.69 2.55
C PHE A 265 -18.33 -12.89 3.38
N GLU A 266 -19.45 -12.80 4.09
CA GLU A 266 -20.07 -13.95 4.78
C GLU A 266 -20.45 -15.06 3.79
N LEU A 267 -20.93 -14.69 2.60
CA LEU A 267 -21.27 -15.67 1.56
C LEU A 267 -20.00 -16.37 1.05
N ILE A 268 -18.94 -15.63 0.82
CA ILE A 268 -17.67 -16.20 0.34
C ILE A 268 -17.09 -17.12 1.42
N ARG A 269 -16.99 -16.66 2.65
CA ARG A 269 -16.46 -17.44 3.78
C ARG A 269 -17.25 -18.72 4.06
N LYS A 270 -18.57 -18.69 3.86
CA LYS A 270 -19.44 -19.88 4.04
C LYS A 270 -19.16 -20.96 3.01
N HIS A 271 -18.67 -20.62 1.82
CA HIS A 271 -18.54 -21.53 0.68
C HIS A 271 -17.11 -21.83 0.29
N SER A 272 -16.11 -21.21 0.93
CA SER A 272 -14.71 -21.47 0.64
C SER A 272 -13.81 -21.26 1.87
N VAL A 273 -12.72 -22.03 1.89
CA VAL A 273 -11.61 -21.90 2.86
C VAL A 273 -10.39 -21.21 2.25
N THR A 274 -10.46 -20.74 1.01
CA THR A 274 -9.39 -19.92 0.42
C THR A 274 -9.20 -18.66 1.24
N PRO A 275 -7.97 -18.35 1.70
CA PRO A 275 -7.72 -17.14 2.47
C PRO A 275 -8.08 -15.89 1.67
N LEU A 276 -8.63 -14.89 2.36
CA LEU A 276 -9.11 -13.64 1.77
C LEU A 276 -8.30 -12.44 2.27
N ALA A 277 -7.96 -11.55 1.33
CA ALA A 277 -7.34 -10.26 1.62
C ALA A 277 -8.16 -9.12 0.98
N VAL A 278 -8.36 -8.04 1.71
CA VAL A 278 -9.02 -6.82 1.20
C VAL A 278 -8.59 -5.61 2.00
N GLY A 279 -8.57 -4.43 1.36
CA GLY A 279 -8.44 -3.22 2.13
C GLY A 279 -7.60 -2.09 1.56
N GLU A 280 -7.05 -2.18 0.35
CA GLU A 280 -6.33 -1.05 -0.26
C GLU A 280 -7.23 0.18 -0.43
N VAL A 281 -8.53 -0.02 -0.61
CA VAL A 281 -9.54 1.04 -0.69
C VAL A 281 -10.00 1.56 0.67
N PHE A 282 -9.57 0.97 1.79
CA PHE A 282 -10.00 1.38 3.13
C PHE A 282 -9.23 2.59 3.65
N ASN A 283 -9.97 3.53 4.23
CA ASN A 283 -9.41 4.77 4.72
C ASN A 283 -9.46 4.89 6.25
N SER A 284 -10.12 3.97 6.94
CA SER A 284 -10.24 4.00 8.39
C SER A 284 -10.53 2.62 8.97
N ILE A 285 -10.34 2.49 10.29
CA ILE A 285 -10.71 1.28 11.02
C ILE A 285 -12.22 0.94 10.88
N TRP A 286 -13.06 1.94 10.65
CA TRP A 286 -14.49 1.73 10.46
C TRP A 286 -14.82 1.01 9.16
N ASP A 287 -13.93 1.11 8.15
CA ASP A 287 -14.09 0.47 6.86
C ASP A 287 -13.72 -1.02 6.90
N CYS A 288 -13.03 -1.48 7.94
CA CYS A 288 -12.58 -2.88 8.08
C CYS A 288 -13.06 -3.57 9.36
N LYS A 289 -13.66 -2.81 10.30
CA LYS A 289 -14.05 -3.33 11.60
C LYS A 289 -14.91 -4.60 11.51
N HIS A 290 -15.96 -4.58 10.68
CA HIS A 290 -16.88 -5.71 10.53
C HIS A 290 -16.19 -6.96 9.97
N LEU A 291 -15.32 -6.79 8.98
CA LEU A 291 -14.57 -7.89 8.37
C LEU A 291 -13.62 -8.55 9.36
N ILE A 292 -12.93 -7.75 10.18
CA ILE A 292 -11.96 -8.22 11.15
C ILE A 292 -12.67 -8.91 12.32
N GLU A 293 -13.64 -8.26 12.97
CA GLU A 293 -14.30 -8.79 14.18
C GLU A 293 -15.11 -10.08 13.93
N ASN A 294 -15.57 -10.28 12.68
CA ASN A 294 -16.29 -11.49 12.29
C ASN A 294 -15.39 -12.50 11.53
N GLN A 295 -14.08 -12.26 11.47
CA GLN A 295 -13.09 -13.14 10.79
C GLN A 295 -13.49 -13.47 9.34
N LEU A 296 -14.02 -12.47 8.63
CA LEU A 296 -14.44 -12.62 7.24
C LEU A 296 -13.25 -12.50 6.27
N ILE A 297 -12.12 -12.02 6.77
CA ILE A 297 -10.84 -11.93 6.05
C ILE A 297 -9.72 -12.51 6.90
N ASP A 298 -8.63 -12.91 6.25
CA ASP A 298 -7.44 -13.46 6.91
C ASP A 298 -6.29 -12.44 6.91
N TYR A 299 -6.34 -11.51 5.95
CA TYR A 299 -5.37 -10.44 5.82
C TYR A 299 -6.07 -9.10 5.61
N ILE A 300 -5.66 -8.09 6.38
CA ILE A 300 -6.05 -6.70 6.15
C ILE A 300 -5.03 -6.04 5.22
N ARG A 301 -5.48 -5.66 4.02
CA ARG A 301 -4.64 -5.14 2.95
C ARG A 301 -4.70 -3.62 2.84
N THR A 302 -4.75 -2.92 3.95
CA THR A 302 -4.69 -1.45 3.96
C THR A 302 -3.31 -0.93 3.56
N THR A 303 -3.17 0.37 3.44
CA THR A 303 -1.88 1.03 3.19
C THR A 303 -1.63 2.13 4.22
N ILE A 304 -0.37 2.38 4.51
CA ILE A 304 0.05 3.49 5.38
C ILE A 304 -0.52 4.83 4.85
N VAL A 305 -0.52 5.02 3.53
CA VAL A 305 -0.94 6.27 2.89
C VAL A 305 -2.45 6.47 2.96
N HIS A 306 -3.25 5.51 2.51
CA HIS A 306 -4.71 5.70 2.46
C HIS A 306 -5.38 5.41 3.80
N GLY A 307 -4.75 4.61 4.65
CA GLY A 307 -5.25 4.22 5.98
C GLY A 307 -5.06 5.26 7.08
N GLY A 308 -4.62 6.48 6.75
CA GLY A 308 -4.49 7.58 7.72
C GLY A 308 -3.16 7.62 8.48
N GLY A 309 -2.10 7.05 7.92
CA GLY A 309 -0.74 7.09 8.48
C GLY A 309 -0.45 6.01 9.52
N ILE A 310 0.78 6.00 9.99
CA ILE A 310 1.31 5.03 10.97
C ILE A 310 0.45 4.98 12.24
N THR A 311 0.09 6.15 12.77
CA THR A 311 -0.71 6.29 13.99
C THR A 311 -2.06 5.59 13.89
N HIS A 312 -2.74 5.67 12.75
CA HIS A 312 -4.05 5.03 12.58
C HIS A 312 -3.96 3.57 12.15
N VAL A 313 -3.05 3.25 11.24
CA VAL A 313 -2.82 1.87 10.76
C VAL A 313 -2.34 0.97 11.91
N ARG A 314 -1.60 1.51 12.89
CA ARG A 314 -1.26 0.79 14.12
C ARG A 314 -2.51 0.32 14.87
N ARG A 315 -3.55 1.15 14.99
CA ARG A 315 -4.82 0.75 15.63
C ARG A 315 -5.54 -0.34 14.86
N ILE A 316 -5.48 -0.29 13.51
CA ILE A 316 -6.05 -1.33 12.65
C ILE A 316 -5.30 -2.65 12.87
N ALA A 317 -3.97 -2.62 12.86
CA ALA A 317 -3.13 -3.80 13.05
C ALA A 317 -3.30 -4.43 14.44
N ASP A 318 -3.34 -3.62 15.50
CA ASP A 318 -3.58 -4.08 16.88
C ASP A 318 -4.98 -4.74 17.01
N PHE A 319 -6.00 -4.11 16.41
CA PHE A 319 -7.35 -4.68 16.38
C PHE A 319 -7.40 -5.99 15.58
N ALA A 320 -6.74 -6.04 14.42
CA ALA A 320 -6.64 -7.23 13.59
C ALA A 320 -5.94 -8.39 14.32
N ALA A 321 -4.88 -8.10 15.09
CA ALA A 321 -4.14 -9.09 15.86
C ALA A 321 -5.02 -9.80 16.88
N LEU A 322 -5.95 -9.09 17.57
CA LEU A 322 -6.88 -9.68 18.53
C LEU A 322 -7.83 -10.71 17.91
N HIS A 323 -8.07 -10.60 16.60
CA HIS A 323 -8.97 -11.48 15.85
C HIS A 323 -8.21 -12.49 14.95
N GLY A 324 -6.89 -12.61 15.08
CA GLY A 324 -6.08 -13.54 14.30
C GLY A 324 -5.90 -13.11 12.82
N VAL A 325 -6.27 -11.90 12.46
CA VAL A 325 -6.08 -11.34 11.11
C VAL A 325 -4.67 -10.73 11.01
N ARG A 326 -3.98 -11.02 9.92
CA ARG A 326 -2.61 -10.57 9.67
C ARG A 326 -2.59 -9.34 8.76
N THR A 327 -1.48 -8.59 8.76
CA THR A 327 -1.29 -7.49 7.82
C THR A 327 -0.76 -7.99 6.47
N GLY A 328 -1.20 -7.33 5.38
CA GLY A 328 -0.70 -7.60 4.03
C GLY A 328 -0.81 -6.32 3.22
N PHE A 329 0.08 -5.35 3.49
CA PHE A 329 -0.11 -3.98 3.02
C PHE A 329 0.03 -3.82 1.51
N HIS A 330 -0.84 -2.96 0.97
CA HIS A 330 -0.69 -2.40 -0.36
C HIS A 330 0.56 -1.53 -0.45
N GLY A 331 1.36 -1.74 -1.49
CA GLY A 331 2.64 -1.07 -1.72
C GLY A 331 3.08 -1.18 -3.18
N ALA A 332 2.14 -0.95 -4.09
CA ALA A 332 2.40 -0.94 -5.53
C ALA A 332 3.06 0.39 -5.97
N THR A 333 3.48 0.47 -7.23
CA THR A 333 4.18 1.64 -7.78
C THR A 333 3.31 2.86 -8.02
N ASP A 334 2.03 2.81 -7.72
CA ASP A 334 1.14 3.97 -7.66
C ASP A 334 1.37 4.83 -6.40
N LEU A 335 2.13 4.32 -5.42
CA LEU A 335 2.61 5.04 -4.25
C LEU A 335 4.12 5.26 -4.34
N SER A 336 4.63 6.30 -3.70
CA SER A 336 6.05 6.64 -3.77
C SER A 336 6.93 5.73 -2.89
N PRO A 337 8.27 5.73 -3.08
CA PRO A 337 9.19 5.06 -2.17
C PRO A 337 9.05 5.47 -0.70
N VAL A 338 8.49 6.66 -0.39
CA VAL A 338 8.21 7.09 0.99
C VAL A 338 7.17 6.18 1.66
N CYS A 339 6.13 5.78 0.92
CA CYS A 339 5.17 4.79 1.40
C CYS A 339 5.86 3.47 1.74
N MET A 340 6.68 2.95 0.83
CA MET A 340 7.40 1.69 1.03
C MET A 340 8.35 1.77 2.23
N GLY A 341 9.13 2.84 2.35
CA GLY A 341 10.01 3.04 3.51
C GLY A 341 9.24 2.98 4.84
N ALA A 342 8.15 3.75 4.95
CA ALA A 342 7.31 3.76 6.14
C ALA A 342 6.65 2.39 6.42
N ALA A 343 6.14 1.73 5.37
CA ALA A 343 5.51 0.41 5.48
C ALA A 343 6.51 -0.66 5.95
N LEU A 344 7.74 -0.68 5.42
CA LEU A 344 8.76 -1.65 5.82
C LEU A 344 9.20 -1.52 7.27
N HIS A 345 9.31 -0.29 7.78
CA HIS A 345 9.57 -0.08 9.20
C HIS A 345 8.39 -0.57 10.06
N PHE A 346 7.16 -0.34 9.62
CA PHE A 346 5.97 -0.86 10.28
C PHE A 346 5.94 -2.39 10.25
N ASP A 347 6.20 -2.99 9.10
CA ASP A 347 6.25 -4.45 8.91
C ASP A 347 7.36 -5.12 9.72
N THR A 348 8.48 -4.44 9.88
CA THR A 348 9.58 -4.90 10.73
C THR A 348 9.18 -5.00 12.19
N TRP A 349 8.31 -4.10 12.65
CA TRP A 349 7.82 -4.04 14.03
C TRP A 349 6.56 -4.87 14.27
N VAL A 350 5.52 -4.80 13.42
CA VAL A 350 4.18 -5.32 13.70
C VAL A 350 4.19 -6.82 13.99
N PRO A 351 3.56 -7.31 15.08
CA PRO A 351 3.64 -8.72 15.45
C PRO A 351 2.85 -9.65 14.53
N ASN A 352 1.69 -9.22 14.03
CA ASN A 352 0.80 -10.01 13.16
C ASN A 352 1.05 -9.77 11.67
N PHE A 353 2.30 -9.57 11.27
CA PHE A 353 2.71 -9.41 9.88
C PHE A 353 2.39 -10.65 9.03
N GLY A 354 1.88 -10.44 7.84
CA GLY A 354 1.69 -11.46 6.81
C GLY A 354 2.71 -11.36 5.70
N ILE A 355 2.51 -10.39 4.81
CA ILE A 355 3.35 -10.16 3.64
C ILE A 355 3.23 -8.71 3.20
N GLN A 356 4.25 -8.17 2.52
CA GLN A 356 4.23 -6.84 1.91
C GLN A 356 4.17 -6.95 0.39
N GLU A 357 3.31 -6.19 -0.24
CA GLU A 357 3.35 -6.00 -1.69
C GLU A 357 4.62 -5.25 -2.09
N TYR A 358 5.28 -5.72 -3.13
CA TYR A 358 6.46 -5.04 -3.65
C TYR A 358 6.48 -5.04 -5.18
N MET A 359 6.36 -3.86 -5.72
CA MET A 359 6.68 -3.57 -7.12
C MET A 359 7.89 -2.66 -7.17
N LYS A 360 8.84 -3.01 -8.03
CA LYS A 360 10.04 -2.20 -8.24
C LYS A 360 9.68 -0.93 -9.01
N HIS A 361 10.05 0.22 -8.48
CA HIS A 361 9.89 1.50 -9.15
C HIS A 361 10.78 1.62 -10.39
N ALA A 362 10.45 2.57 -11.26
CA ALA A 362 11.33 2.97 -12.35
C ALA A 362 12.59 3.65 -11.79
N PRO A 363 13.76 3.53 -12.48
CA PRO A 363 15.00 4.14 -12.01
C PRO A 363 14.88 5.63 -11.73
N GLU A 364 14.13 6.37 -12.55
CA GLU A 364 13.90 7.81 -12.39
C GLU A 364 13.14 8.13 -11.09
N THR A 365 12.28 7.22 -10.65
CA THR A 365 11.58 7.35 -9.37
C THR A 365 12.54 7.16 -8.19
N ASP A 366 13.39 6.12 -8.24
CA ASP A 366 14.38 5.85 -7.20
C ASP A 366 15.45 6.96 -7.12
N GLU A 367 15.77 7.61 -8.26
CA GLU A 367 16.66 8.80 -8.29
C GLU A 367 16.02 10.01 -7.61
N VAL A 368 14.72 10.24 -7.81
CA VAL A 368 13.98 11.34 -7.14
C VAL A 368 13.78 11.04 -5.67
N PHE A 369 13.58 9.77 -5.31
CA PHE A 369 13.36 9.30 -3.93
C PHE A 369 14.44 8.32 -3.46
N PRO A 370 15.68 8.79 -3.20
CA PRO A 370 16.73 7.94 -2.67
C PRO A 370 16.30 7.28 -1.36
N HIS A 371 16.57 5.98 -1.24
CA HIS A 371 16.16 5.18 -0.09
C HIS A 371 17.24 4.14 0.29
N ASP A 372 17.19 3.63 1.52
CA ASP A 372 18.15 2.66 2.05
C ASP A 372 17.58 1.24 2.21
N TYR A 373 16.30 1.01 1.87
CA TYR A 373 15.76 -0.35 1.88
C TYR A 373 16.30 -1.19 0.71
N THR A 374 16.48 -2.48 0.97
CA THR A 374 17.10 -3.41 0.01
C THR A 374 16.32 -4.72 -0.11
N PHE A 375 16.28 -5.28 -1.33
CA PHE A 375 15.68 -6.59 -1.60
C PHE A 375 16.75 -7.69 -1.56
N LYS A 376 16.45 -8.78 -0.84
CA LYS A 376 17.27 -9.99 -0.83
C LYS A 376 16.42 -11.23 -0.50
N ASP A 377 16.56 -12.28 -1.31
CA ASP A 377 15.97 -13.60 -1.07
C ASP A 377 14.46 -13.56 -0.72
N GLY A 378 13.68 -12.79 -1.49
CA GLY A 378 12.23 -12.67 -1.33
C GLY A 378 11.79 -11.81 -0.14
N ARG A 379 12.70 -11.03 0.44
CA ARG A 379 12.45 -10.12 1.54
C ARG A 379 12.95 -8.72 1.24
N LEU A 380 12.26 -7.73 1.79
CA LEU A 380 12.77 -6.37 1.89
C LEU A 380 13.27 -6.12 3.31
N PHE A 381 14.41 -5.46 3.38
CA PHE A 381 15.04 -5.02 4.62
C PHE A 381 14.95 -3.50 4.67
N CYS A 382 14.31 -2.95 5.69
CA CYS A 382 14.41 -1.53 5.95
C CYS A 382 15.85 -1.19 6.35
N GLY A 383 16.32 -0.02 5.98
CA GLY A 383 17.63 0.46 6.39
C GLY A 383 17.71 0.83 7.87
N GLU A 384 18.87 1.32 8.27
CA GLU A 384 19.14 1.80 9.64
C GLU A 384 19.13 3.34 9.74
N SER A 385 18.86 4.04 8.65
CA SER A 385 18.80 5.50 8.66
C SER A 385 17.70 6.01 9.60
N PRO A 386 17.94 7.11 10.34
CA PRO A 386 16.93 7.71 11.19
C PRO A 386 15.66 8.11 10.40
N GLY A 387 14.49 7.87 10.99
CA GLY A 387 13.20 8.03 10.32
C GLY A 387 12.84 6.81 9.50
N HIS A 388 12.19 7.00 8.35
CA HIS A 388 11.76 5.92 7.44
C HIS A 388 12.78 5.62 6.31
N GLY A 389 13.97 6.26 6.34
CA GLY A 389 15.07 5.91 5.42
C GLY A 389 14.89 6.35 3.97
N VAL A 390 13.94 7.24 3.67
CA VAL A 390 13.72 7.78 2.32
C VAL A 390 13.88 9.29 2.33
N THR A 391 14.46 9.83 1.26
CA THR A 391 14.62 11.27 1.03
C THR A 391 14.02 11.67 -0.30
N ILE A 392 13.96 12.97 -0.60
CA ILE A 392 13.55 13.50 -1.89
C ILE A 392 14.62 14.45 -2.45
N ASP A 393 15.03 14.25 -3.69
CA ASP A 393 15.80 15.25 -4.44
C ASP A 393 14.83 16.24 -5.08
N GLU A 394 14.59 17.36 -4.41
CA GLU A 394 13.66 18.40 -4.86
C GLU A 394 14.07 19.05 -6.19
N LYS A 395 15.39 19.14 -6.46
CA LYS A 395 15.88 19.70 -7.72
C LYS A 395 15.62 18.77 -8.88
N LEU A 396 15.74 17.47 -8.64
CA LEU A 396 15.41 16.47 -9.64
C LEU A 396 13.90 16.34 -9.81
N ALA A 397 13.13 16.31 -8.72
CA ALA A 397 11.67 16.29 -8.71
C ALA A 397 11.07 17.42 -9.55
N ALA A 398 11.64 18.62 -9.48
CA ALA A 398 11.20 19.79 -10.27
C ALA A 398 11.35 19.61 -11.79
N LYS A 399 12.13 18.63 -12.26
CA LYS A 399 12.29 18.33 -13.68
C LYS A 399 11.17 17.45 -14.24
N PHE A 400 10.37 16.86 -13.38
CA PHE A 400 9.26 15.97 -13.71
C PHE A 400 7.92 16.60 -13.30
N PRO A 401 7.38 17.55 -14.10
CA PRO A 401 6.11 18.19 -13.76
C PRO A 401 4.96 17.17 -13.77
N TYR A 402 3.89 17.49 -13.05
CA TYR A 402 2.65 16.72 -13.06
C TYR A 402 2.17 16.43 -14.48
N SER A 403 1.80 15.18 -14.74
CA SER A 403 1.24 14.73 -16.02
C SER A 403 -0.18 14.22 -15.79
N PRO A 404 -1.24 14.89 -16.28
CA PRO A 404 -2.61 14.43 -16.13
C PRO A 404 -2.77 13.01 -16.66
N LYS A 405 -3.45 12.15 -15.88
CA LYS A 405 -3.67 10.75 -16.20
C LYS A 405 -5.12 10.36 -15.88
N GLN A 406 -5.66 9.43 -16.64
CA GLN A 406 -7.00 8.89 -16.46
C GLN A 406 -6.92 7.38 -16.21
N LEU A 407 -7.59 6.91 -15.16
CA LEU A 407 -7.73 5.47 -14.95
C LEU A 407 -8.75 4.89 -15.96
N PRO A 408 -8.56 3.65 -16.45
CA PRO A 408 -9.53 3.01 -17.32
C PRO A 408 -10.83 2.72 -16.57
N ILE A 409 -11.90 2.53 -17.31
CA ILE A 409 -13.21 2.11 -16.79
C ILE A 409 -13.65 0.82 -17.45
N ALA A 410 -14.45 0.02 -16.77
CA ALA A 410 -14.98 -1.22 -17.30
C ALA A 410 -16.49 -1.13 -17.54
N ARG A 411 -16.96 -1.82 -18.59
CA ARG A 411 -18.39 -2.01 -18.89
C ARG A 411 -18.68 -3.46 -19.20
N LEU A 412 -19.87 -3.90 -18.90
CA LEU A 412 -20.44 -5.15 -19.44
C LEU A 412 -20.84 -4.98 -20.91
N GLU A 413 -21.12 -6.08 -21.57
CA GLU A 413 -21.52 -6.09 -23.00
C GLU A 413 -22.77 -5.27 -23.29
N ASP A 414 -23.69 -5.16 -22.32
CA ASP A 414 -24.91 -4.34 -22.40
C ASP A 414 -24.68 -2.84 -22.13
N GLY A 415 -23.44 -2.44 -21.88
CA GLY A 415 -23.06 -1.06 -21.58
C GLY A 415 -23.11 -0.68 -20.10
N THR A 416 -23.52 -1.58 -19.20
CA THR A 416 -23.53 -1.33 -17.75
C THR A 416 -22.12 -1.06 -17.24
N MET A 417 -21.95 0.02 -16.44
CA MET A 417 -20.67 0.29 -15.75
C MET A 417 -20.35 -0.86 -14.80
N TRP A 418 -19.08 -1.24 -14.77
CA TRP A 418 -18.61 -2.33 -13.92
C TRP A 418 -17.39 -1.89 -13.11
N ASP A 419 -17.10 -2.64 -12.05
CA ASP A 419 -15.93 -2.41 -11.20
C ASP A 419 -14.62 -2.64 -11.96
N TRP A 420 -13.58 -1.92 -11.51
CA TRP A 420 -12.29 -1.77 -12.21
C TRP A 420 -11.25 -2.76 -11.72
#